data_a0f276b284c29394432f754805530ace
#
_entry.id   a0f276b284c29394432f754805530ace
#
_cell.length_a   1.000
_cell.length_b   1.000
_cell.length_c   1.000
_cell.angle_alpha   90.00
_cell.angle_beta   90.00
_cell.angle_gamma   90.00
#
_symmetry.space_group_name_H-M   'P 1'
#
loop_
_entity.id
_entity.type
_entity.pdbx_description
1 polymer ?
#
loop_
_entity_poly.entity_id
_entity_poly.type
_entity_poly.pdbx_seq_one_letter_code
_entity_poly.pdbx_strand_id
1 'polypeptide(L)'
;MHLRIDTIEHTLTAAGLGPGPTGYLVAYALAEDNLRLGHSIVADSVNSLAITRQAWRDTAIRAGAVILEVELECSDVDEHRRRVEARTPDWPGQRLPAWAGVTGRVIEPWDRPPFRVDTAGRTTAECANLVVQRWPAAACWLPRHPAEHRT
;
A
#
# COMPACT_ATOMS: atom_id res chain seq x y z
N MET A 1 -2.59 5.93 -9.78
CA MET A 1 -1.68 6.75 -8.94
C MET A 1 -1.02 5.86 -7.90
N HIS A 2 0.28 6.05 -7.62
CA HIS A 2 1.01 5.32 -6.57
C HIS A 2 1.19 6.23 -5.35
N LEU A 3 0.72 5.79 -4.18
CA LEU A 3 0.88 6.46 -2.90
C LEU A 3 1.78 5.61 -2.01
N ARG A 4 3.01 6.06 -1.82
CA ARG A 4 4.01 5.40 -0.99
C ARG A 4 4.12 6.13 0.35
N ILE A 5 3.76 5.46 1.43
CA ILE A 5 3.78 6.03 2.79
C ILE A 5 5.17 6.50 3.17
N ASP A 6 6.21 5.72 2.90
CA ASP A 6 7.60 6.09 3.23
C ASP A 6 8.01 7.43 2.60
N THR A 7 7.55 7.73 1.37
CA THR A 7 7.84 9.01 0.70
C THR A 7 7.15 10.17 1.39
N ILE A 8 5.89 9.98 1.79
CA ILE A 8 5.11 11.00 2.50
C ILE A 8 5.74 11.26 3.87
N GLU A 9 6.04 10.22 4.63
CA GLU A 9 6.67 10.34 5.96
C GLU A 9 8.05 10.98 5.90
N HIS A 10 8.85 10.65 4.89
CA HIS A 10 10.13 11.30 4.65
C HIS A 10 9.96 12.82 4.44
N THR A 11 9.02 13.21 3.59
CA THR A 11 8.75 14.62 3.29
C THR A 11 8.26 15.37 4.53
N LEU A 12 7.36 14.78 5.32
CA LEU A 12 6.88 15.35 6.56
C LEU A 12 8.01 15.54 7.58
N THR A 13 8.89 14.54 7.70
CA THR A 13 10.06 14.61 8.59
C THR A 13 11.01 15.71 8.16
N ALA A 14 11.28 15.87 6.86
CA ALA A 14 12.10 16.94 6.32
C ALA A 14 11.49 18.34 6.56
N ALA A 15 10.17 18.42 6.64
CA ALA A 15 9.45 19.64 7.01
C ALA A 15 9.36 19.90 8.54
N GLY A 16 10.05 19.07 9.36
CA GLY A 16 10.06 19.22 10.82
C GLY A 16 8.84 18.63 11.54
N LEU A 17 7.97 17.93 10.82
CA LEU A 17 6.86 17.17 11.41
C LEU A 17 7.37 15.79 11.81
N GLY A 18 7.35 15.51 13.11
CA GLY A 18 7.88 14.26 13.66
C GLY A 18 7.14 13.01 13.20
N PRO A 19 7.67 11.81 13.52
CA PRO A 19 7.02 10.55 13.20
C PRO A 19 5.65 10.45 13.90
N GLY A 20 4.67 9.87 13.19
CA GLY A 20 3.32 9.72 13.73
C GLY A 20 2.35 9.27 12.64
N PRO A 21 1.04 9.27 12.93
CA PRO A 21 0.03 8.81 11.98
C PRO A 21 -0.18 9.77 10.80
N THR A 22 0.45 10.95 10.81
CA THR A 22 0.21 12.04 9.83
C THR A 22 0.43 11.58 8.40
N GLY A 23 1.48 10.77 8.14
CA GLY A 23 1.75 10.24 6.80
C GLY A 23 0.59 9.41 6.26
N TYR A 24 0.03 8.55 7.09
CA TYR A 24 -1.16 7.78 6.73
C TYR A 24 -2.40 8.65 6.53
N LEU A 25 -2.64 9.63 7.42
CA LEU A 25 -3.79 10.53 7.29
C LEU A 25 -3.76 11.33 5.98
N VAL A 26 -2.58 11.85 5.60
CA VAL A 26 -2.38 12.52 4.30
C VAL A 26 -2.64 11.56 3.15
N ALA A 27 -2.13 10.34 3.22
CA ALA A 27 -2.32 9.35 2.17
C ALA A 27 -3.79 8.94 2.00
N TYR A 28 -4.53 8.75 3.09
CA TYR A 28 -5.97 8.44 3.02
C TYR A 28 -6.76 9.57 2.36
N ALA A 29 -6.49 10.83 2.72
CA ALA A 29 -7.16 11.98 2.11
C ALA A 29 -6.87 12.08 0.61
N LEU A 30 -5.59 11.97 0.21
CA LEU A 30 -5.19 11.99 -1.20
C LEU A 30 -5.79 10.82 -1.98
N ALA A 31 -5.85 9.63 -1.38
CA ALA A 31 -6.45 8.47 -2.00
C ALA A 31 -7.95 8.70 -2.24
N GLU A 32 -8.68 9.17 -1.22
CA GLU A 32 -10.12 9.40 -1.31
C GLU A 32 -10.47 10.42 -2.41
N ASP A 33 -9.74 11.55 -2.47
CA ASP A 33 -9.95 12.56 -3.50
C ASP A 33 -9.71 12.00 -4.90
N ASN A 34 -8.61 11.29 -5.10
CA ASN A 34 -8.29 10.73 -6.42
C ASN A 34 -9.23 9.59 -6.83
N LEU A 35 -9.67 8.74 -5.89
CA LEU A 35 -10.67 7.71 -6.15
C LEU A 35 -12.00 8.33 -6.58
N ARG A 36 -12.44 9.44 -5.95
CA ARG A 36 -13.65 10.19 -6.36
C ARG A 36 -13.55 10.79 -7.75
N LEU A 37 -12.33 11.12 -8.20
CA LEU A 37 -12.06 11.56 -9.57
C LEU A 37 -11.99 10.41 -10.58
N GLY A 38 -12.17 9.16 -10.14
CA GLY A 38 -12.14 7.97 -10.98
C GLY A 38 -10.75 7.38 -11.21
N HIS A 39 -9.72 7.83 -10.48
CA HIS A 39 -8.38 7.27 -10.60
C HIS A 39 -8.25 5.97 -9.81
N SER A 40 -7.45 5.04 -10.31
CA SER A 40 -7.00 3.88 -9.56
C SER A 40 -5.81 4.24 -8.67
N ILE A 41 -5.79 3.72 -7.44
CA ILE A 41 -4.74 3.96 -6.45
C ILE A 41 -4.03 2.66 -6.11
N VAL A 42 -2.71 2.70 -6.07
CA VAL A 42 -1.86 1.69 -5.42
C VAL A 42 -1.32 2.31 -4.15
N ALA A 43 -1.79 1.84 -2.99
CA ALA A 43 -1.31 2.26 -1.68
C ALA A 43 -0.17 1.32 -1.25
N ASP A 44 1.03 1.88 -1.11
CA ASP A 44 2.25 1.14 -0.77
C ASP A 44 2.67 1.48 0.67
N SER A 45 2.53 0.50 1.55
CA SER A 45 2.87 0.62 2.96
C SER A 45 3.04 -0.75 3.61
N VAL A 46 3.70 -0.78 4.75
CA VAL A 46 3.87 -2.01 5.52
C VAL A 46 2.54 -2.56 6.06
N ASN A 47 1.60 -1.69 6.44
CA ASN A 47 0.26 -2.05 6.95
C ASN A 47 0.25 -3.14 8.04
N SER A 48 1.21 -3.10 8.96
CA SER A 48 1.33 -4.12 10.02
C SER A 48 0.18 -4.12 11.02
N LEU A 49 -0.53 -3.00 11.15
CA LEU A 49 -1.62 -2.82 12.13
C LEU A 49 -3.00 -2.97 11.49
N ALA A 50 -3.92 -3.62 12.18
CA ALA A 50 -5.30 -3.79 11.72
C ALA A 50 -6.00 -2.43 11.52
N ILE A 51 -5.72 -1.45 12.38
CA ILE A 51 -6.30 -0.10 12.26
C ILE A 51 -5.93 0.60 10.95
N THR A 52 -4.69 0.45 10.49
CA THR A 52 -4.27 1.07 9.21
C THR A 52 -4.91 0.38 8.01
N ARG A 53 -5.04 -0.95 8.05
CA ARG A 53 -5.75 -1.72 7.03
C ARG A 53 -7.23 -1.34 6.97
N GLN A 54 -7.88 -1.22 8.13
CA GLN A 54 -9.28 -0.78 8.19
C GLN A 54 -9.47 0.64 7.64
N ALA A 55 -8.57 1.57 7.96
CA ALA A 55 -8.66 2.94 7.44
C ALA A 55 -8.53 3.00 5.90
N TRP A 56 -7.73 2.15 5.26
CA TRP A 56 -7.70 2.00 3.81
C TRP A 56 -9.04 1.49 3.24
N ARG A 57 -9.64 0.50 3.91
CA ARG A 57 -10.98 -0.02 3.54
C ARG A 57 -12.04 1.07 3.62
N ASP A 58 -12.05 1.81 4.73
CA ASP A 58 -13.00 2.90 4.95
C ASP A 58 -12.83 4.01 3.90
N THR A 59 -11.59 4.31 3.51
CA THR A 59 -11.27 5.26 2.44
C THR A 59 -11.86 4.80 1.10
N ALA A 60 -11.68 3.53 0.73
CA ALA A 60 -12.26 2.97 -0.49
C ALA A 60 -13.80 2.98 -0.45
N ILE A 61 -14.41 2.61 0.69
CA ILE A 61 -15.86 2.62 0.89
C ILE A 61 -16.42 4.03 0.72
N ARG A 62 -15.82 5.05 1.38
CA ARG A 62 -16.27 6.44 1.27
C ARG A 62 -16.17 6.99 -0.15
N ALA A 63 -15.17 6.55 -0.90
CA ALA A 63 -15.02 6.90 -2.31
C ALA A 63 -15.87 6.03 -3.26
N GLY A 64 -16.55 4.99 -2.74
CA GLY A 64 -17.30 4.02 -3.53
C GLY A 64 -16.43 3.20 -4.47
N ALA A 65 -15.19 2.96 -4.10
CA ALA A 65 -14.21 2.21 -4.88
C ALA A 65 -14.14 0.74 -4.46
N VAL A 66 -13.70 -0.11 -5.39
CA VAL A 66 -13.34 -1.51 -5.11
C VAL A 66 -11.95 -1.55 -4.52
N ILE A 67 -11.73 -2.41 -3.51
CA ILE A 67 -10.43 -2.62 -2.90
C ILE A 67 -9.95 -4.06 -3.11
N LEU A 68 -8.68 -4.20 -3.43
CA LEU A 68 -7.94 -5.46 -3.40
C LEU A 68 -6.82 -5.31 -2.37
N GLU A 69 -6.87 -6.10 -1.30
CA GLU A 69 -5.80 -6.16 -0.31
C GLU A 69 -4.79 -7.20 -0.74
N VAL A 70 -3.53 -6.80 -0.85
CA VAL A 70 -2.43 -7.65 -1.29
C VAL A 70 -1.37 -7.71 -0.20
N GLU A 71 -0.98 -8.92 0.18
CA GLU A 71 0.15 -9.17 1.06
C GLU A 71 1.29 -9.80 0.26
N LEU A 72 2.44 -9.12 0.25
CA LEU A 72 3.65 -9.64 -0.37
C LEU A 72 4.48 -10.36 0.69
N GLU A 73 4.83 -11.60 0.42
CA GLU A 73 5.70 -12.41 1.28
C GLU A 73 6.87 -12.99 0.46
N CYS A 74 7.88 -13.47 1.13
CA CYS A 74 8.97 -14.24 0.52
C CYS A 74 9.18 -15.48 1.38
N SER A 75 8.74 -16.61 0.89
CA SER A 75 8.82 -17.89 1.62
C SER A 75 10.25 -18.43 1.72
N ASP A 76 11.16 -18.03 0.83
CA ASP A 76 12.59 -18.31 0.94
C ASP A 76 13.25 -17.27 1.86
N VAL A 77 13.57 -17.70 3.07
CA VAL A 77 14.17 -16.85 4.13
C VAL A 77 15.54 -16.32 3.72
N ASP A 78 16.35 -17.12 3.05
CA ASP A 78 17.70 -16.73 2.63
C ASP A 78 17.62 -15.71 1.48
N GLU A 79 16.72 -15.92 0.54
CA GLU A 79 16.45 -14.93 -0.52
C GLU A 79 15.92 -13.63 0.08
N HIS A 80 14.96 -13.69 1.00
CA HIS A 80 14.42 -12.51 1.68
C HIS A 80 15.53 -11.73 2.38
N ARG A 81 16.39 -12.43 3.14
CA ARG A 81 17.52 -11.81 3.82
C ARG A 81 18.48 -11.13 2.84
N ARG A 82 18.88 -11.84 1.78
CA ARG A 82 19.74 -11.26 0.74
C ARG A 82 19.14 -9.99 0.13
N ARG A 83 17.83 -9.99 -0.16
CA ARG A 83 17.12 -8.83 -0.70
C ARG A 83 17.10 -7.66 0.28
N VAL A 84 16.86 -7.91 1.57
CA VAL A 84 16.88 -6.86 2.61
C VAL A 84 18.27 -6.25 2.75
N GLU A 85 19.31 -7.09 2.80
CA GLU A 85 20.70 -6.65 2.99
C GLU A 85 21.28 -5.95 1.73
N ALA A 86 20.79 -6.29 0.54
CA ALA A 86 21.21 -5.68 -0.72
C ALA A 86 20.48 -4.38 -1.09
N ARG A 87 19.48 -3.96 -0.29
CA ARG A 87 18.72 -2.73 -0.59
C ARG A 87 19.61 -1.51 -0.53
N THR A 88 19.41 -0.63 -1.50
CA THR A 88 20.02 0.71 -1.52
C THR A 88 18.99 1.76 -1.08
N PRO A 89 19.41 2.81 -0.37
CA PRO A 89 18.53 3.91 -0.04
C PRO A 89 17.96 4.61 -1.29
N ASP A 90 16.67 4.93 -1.26
CA ASP A 90 16.01 5.66 -2.33
C ASP A 90 16.34 7.17 -2.31
N TRP A 91 16.76 7.69 -1.12
CA TRP A 91 17.17 9.08 -0.93
C TRP A 91 18.28 9.19 0.12
N PRO A 92 19.08 10.27 0.08
CA PRO A 92 20.15 10.49 1.06
C PRO A 92 19.62 10.51 2.51
N GLY A 93 20.27 9.75 3.39
CA GLY A 93 19.91 9.69 4.80
C GLY A 93 18.77 8.73 5.15
N GLN A 94 18.19 8.02 4.18
CA GLN A 94 17.21 6.97 4.46
C GLN A 94 17.84 5.86 5.29
N ARG A 95 17.21 5.55 6.42
CA ARG A 95 17.59 4.39 7.25
C ARG A 95 16.78 3.18 6.81
N LEU A 96 17.43 2.24 6.15
CA LEU A 96 16.82 0.95 5.82
C LEU A 96 16.80 0.05 7.05
N PRO A 97 15.74 -0.73 7.25
CA PRO A 97 15.69 -1.70 8.35
C PRO A 97 16.73 -2.80 8.12
N ALA A 98 17.48 -3.14 9.17
CA ALA A 98 18.31 -4.34 9.18
C ALA A 98 17.43 -5.61 9.23
N TRP A 99 18.00 -6.76 8.89
CA TRP A 99 17.29 -8.04 8.89
C TRP A 99 16.54 -8.32 10.20
N ALA A 100 17.18 -8.09 11.36
CA ALA A 100 16.54 -8.24 12.68
C ALA A 100 15.31 -7.33 12.86
N GLY A 101 15.34 -6.13 12.29
CA GLY A 101 14.21 -5.20 12.34
C GLY A 101 13.05 -5.63 11.43
N VAL A 102 13.35 -6.37 10.36
CA VAL A 102 12.32 -6.94 9.48
C VAL A 102 11.65 -8.15 10.15
N THR A 103 12.45 -9.09 10.67
CA THR A 103 11.95 -10.33 11.28
C THR A 103 11.31 -10.11 12.65
N GLY A 104 11.76 -9.10 13.39
CA GLY A 104 11.19 -8.75 14.70
C GLY A 104 9.93 -7.86 14.63
N ARG A 105 9.47 -7.51 13.42
CA ARG A 105 8.29 -6.67 13.27
C ARG A 105 7.02 -7.43 13.67
N VAL A 106 6.25 -6.83 14.56
CA VAL A 106 4.92 -7.34 14.90
C VAL A 106 3.96 -7.00 13.77
N ILE A 107 3.31 -8.03 13.23
CA ILE A 107 2.24 -7.90 12.25
C ILE A 107 0.98 -8.45 12.90
N GLU A 108 -0.02 -7.60 13.08
CA GLU A 108 -1.32 -8.03 13.60
C GLU A 108 -2.01 -8.98 12.61
N PRO A 109 -2.69 -10.02 13.09
CA PRO A 109 -3.43 -10.93 12.22
C PRO A 109 -4.40 -10.20 11.29
N TRP A 110 -4.60 -10.75 10.09
CA TRP A 110 -5.63 -10.29 9.19
C TRP A 110 -7.00 -10.79 9.70
N ASP A 111 -7.98 -9.91 9.73
CA ASP A 111 -9.38 -10.22 10.06
C ASP A 111 -10.12 -10.91 8.91
N ARG A 112 -9.60 -10.75 7.70
CA ARG A 112 -10.01 -11.45 6.47
C ARG A 112 -8.79 -11.76 5.60
N PRO A 113 -8.76 -12.88 4.86
CA PRO A 113 -7.59 -13.27 4.08
C PRO A 113 -7.31 -12.26 2.95
N PRO A 114 -6.09 -11.68 2.89
CA PRO A 114 -5.64 -10.89 1.76
C PRO A 114 -5.33 -11.78 0.57
N PHE A 115 -5.15 -11.19 -0.61
CA PHE A 115 -4.51 -11.88 -1.72
C PHE A 115 -3.01 -11.93 -1.47
N ARG A 116 -2.48 -13.13 -1.19
CA ARG A 116 -1.06 -13.36 -0.93
C ARG A 116 -0.29 -13.60 -2.20
N VAL A 117 0.84 -12.94 -2.34
CA VAL A 117 1.80 -13.13 -3.41
C VAL A 117 3.14 -13.50 -2.80
N ASP A 118 3.53 -14.76 -2.94
CA ASP A 118 4.88 -15.20 -2.60
C ASP A 118 5.84 -14.75 -3.70
N THR A 119 6.84 -13.97 -3.32
CA THR A 119 7.82 -13.39 -4.22
C THR A 119 9.09 -14.24 -4.37
N ALA A 120 9.22 -15.35 -3.61
CA ALA A 120 10.38 -16.24 -3.70
C ALA A 120 10.54 -16.80 -5.11
N GLY A 121 11.74 -16.68 -5.67
CA GLY A 121 12.08 -17.15 -7.02
C GLY A 121 11.35 -16.42 -8.16
N ARG A 122 10.63 -15.32 -7.89
CA ARG A 122 9.88 -14.56 -8.89
C ARG A 122 10.47 -13.18 -9.16
N THR A 123 10.33 -12.76 -10.39
CA THR A 123 10.60 -11.39 -10.81
C THR A 123 9.46 -10.44 -10.37
N THR A 124 9.76 -9.15 -10.28
CA THR A 124 8.75 -8.12 -10.01
C THR A 124 7.62 -8.15 -11.04
N ALA A 125 7.92 -8.40 -12.32
CA ALA A 125 6.92 -8.47 -13.37
C ALA A 125 5.95 -9.65 -13.20
N GLU A 126 6.45 -10.82 -12.81
CA GLU A 126 5.61 -12.00 -12.52
C GLU A 126 4.68 -11.73 -11.34
N CYS A 127 5.21 -11.15 -10.25
CA CYS A 127 4.40 -10.78 -9.09
C CYS A 127 3.32 -9.72 -9.45
N ALA A 128 3.69 -8.70 -10.22
CA ALA A 128 2.74 -7.70 -10.68
C ALA A 128 1.63 -8.30 -11.55
N ASN A 129 1.97 -9.22 -12.45
CA ASN A 129 0.99 -9.92 -13.28
C ASN A 129 -0.02 -10.73 -12.45
N LEU A 130 0.41 -11.39 -11.36
CA LEU A 130 -0.50 -12.08 -10.45
C LEU A 130 -1.52 -11.12 -9.83
N VAL A 131 -1.08 -9.94 -9.41
CA VAL A 131 -1.96 -8.90 -8.85
C VAL A 131 -2.94 -8.40 -9.91
N VAL A 132 -2.45 -8.10 -11.12
CA VAL A 132 -3.29 -7.64 -12.23
C VAL A 132 -4.36 -8.67 -12.62
N GLN A 133 -4.00 -9.94 -12.69
CA GLN A 133 -4.94 -11.03 -12.99
C GLN A 133 -6.00 -11.20 -11.88
N ARG A 134 -5.65 -10.87 -10.63
CA ARG A 134 -6.59 -10.92 -9.50
C ARG A 134 -7.50 -9.70 -9.44
N TRP A 135 -7.10 -8.58 -10.08
CA TRP A 135 -7.90 -7.37 -10.11
C TRP A 135 -9.24 -7.64 -10.81
N PRO A 136 -10.39 -7.32 -10.18
CA PRO A 136 -11.68 -7.63 -10.76
C PRO A 136 -11.87 -6.86 -12.06
N ALA A 137 -12.17 -7.57 -13.15
CA ALA A 137 -12.40 -6.98 -14.47
C ALA A 137 -13.54 -5.91 -14.47
N ALA A 138 -14.48 -6.01 -13.53
CA ALA A 138 -15.52 -5.02 -13.30
C ALA A 138 -15.02 -3.71 -12.66
N ALA A 139 -13.77 -3.64 -12.20
CA ALA A 139 -13.15 -2.42 -11.68
C ALA A 139 -12.64 -1.51 -12.82
N CYS A 140 -12.76 -1.91 -14.07
CA CYS A 140 -12.53 -1.06 -15.23
C CYS A 140 -13.64 0.01 -15.27
N TRP A 141 -13.25 1.22 -14.97
CA TRP A 141 -14.00 2.48 -14.93
C TRP A 141 -15.35 2.46 -15.65
N LEU A 142 -16.44 2.45 -14.90
CA LEU A 142 -17.72 2.94 -15.36
C LEU A 142 -17.81 4.41 -14.94
N PRO A 143 -17.91 5.37 -15.90
CA PRO A 143 -18.17 6.77 -15.55
C PRO A 143 -19.48 6.81 -14.75
N ARG A 144 -19.41 7.29 -13.51
CA ARG A 144 -20.63 7.64 -12.78
C ARG A 144 -21.24 8.81 -13.50
N HIS A 145 -22.44 8.61 -14.05
CA HIS A 145 -23.26 9.72 -14.50
C HIS A 145 -23.37 10.74 -13.36
N PRO A 146 -23.13 12.04 -13.63
CA PRO A 146 -23.39 13.06 -12.64
C PRO A 146 -24.85 12.91 -12.18
N ALA A 147 -25.03 12.83 -10.86
CA ALA A 147 -26.36 12.85 -10.27
C ALA A 147 -27.08 14.09 -10.82
N GLU A 148 -28.20 13.88 -11.48
CA GLU A 148 -29.10 14.95 -11.91
C GLU A 148 -29.44 15.77 -10.66
N HIS A 149 -28.94 17.00 -10.63
CA HIS A 149 -29.44 18.01 -9.71
C HIS A 149 -30.92 18.23 -10.07
N ARG A 150 -31.81 17.60 -9.32
CA ARG A 150 -33.22 18.01 -9.32
C ARG A 150 -33.27 19.37 -8.62
N THR A 151 -33.65 20.35 -9.40
CA THR A 151 -34.13 21.66 -8.97
C THR A 151 -35.23 21.57 -7.94
#